data_b8d2119c29f80e4ad273d520abf70f11
#
_entry.id   b8d2119c29f80e4ad273d520abf70f11
#
_cell.length_a   1.000
_cell.length_b   1.000
_cell.length_c   1.000
_cell.angle_alpha   90.00
_cell.angle_beta   90.00
_cell.angle_gamma   90.00
#
_symmetry.space_group_name_H-M   'P 1'
#
loop_
_entity.id
_entity.type
_entity.pdbx_description
1 polymer ?
#
loop_
_entity_poly.entity_id
_entity_poly.type
_entity_poly.pdbx_seq_one_letter_code
_entity_poly.pdbx_strand_id
1 'polypeptide(L)'
;MQQEIRPTGAKVPSEPELVLVQFKGHRKSYYHNRLKVDVHVGQYCLVEADRGRDMGQVKYVGPGQKEWWQQAENQGVLQKADIHDLEKLHNNRGDEWEFWDICREKIQQRRLEMNLVSVERQFDHKKITFYFTADKRVDFRELVRDLAAVFRTRIELRQIGVRDEARLKGGLGICGREYCCSGFLQDFVPVTLKMAKVQQLPLNPAKLSGPCGRLRCCLTYENENYKESRRSLPKVGCDVTTPDGRCTVRRLDLLAETVMVSMPGREGLMEWPVGSLQWGKGGDLPEPKSESKHGGGGCGNCQGGQK
;
A
#
# COMPACT_ATOMS: atom_id res chain seq x y z
N MET A 1 12.03 19.68 -45.99
CA MET A 1 12.89 18.52 -45.70
C MET A 1 12.43 17.95 -44.37
N GLN A 2 11.56 16.95 -44.42
CA GLN A 2 11.11 16.19 -43.28
C GLN A 2 12.06 15.05 -43.03
N GLN A 3 12.74 15.05 -41.89
CA GLN A 3 13.58 13.93 -41.45
C GLN A 3 12.66 12.86 -40.83
N GLU A 4 12.50 11.74 -41.52
CA GLU A 4 11.96 10.50 -41.02
C GLU A 4 12.86 9.95 -39.90
N ILE A 5 12.34 9.95 -38.68
CA ILE A 5 12.98 9.25 -37.55
C ILE A 5 12.65 7.77 -37.71
N ARG A 6 13.61 7.00 -38.24
CA ARG A 6 13.54 5.54 -38.21
C ARG A 6 13.74 5.06 -36.76
N PRO A 7 12.87 4.18 -36.24
CA PRO A 7 13.14 3.57 -34.95
C PRO A 7 14.36 2.64 -35.09
N THR A 8 15.40 2.99 -34.39
CA THR A 8 16.63 2.17 -34.23
C THR A 8 16.24 0.84 -33.59
N GLY A 9 16.63 -0.26 -34.23
CA GLY A 9 16.34 -1.63 -33.85
C GLY A 9 16.62 -1.90 -32.38
N ALA A 10 15.59 -2.25 -31.64
CA ALA A 10 15.71 -2.77 -30.30
C ALA A 10 16.45 -4.11 -30.37
N LYS A 11 17.70 -4.13 -29.87
CA LYS A 11 18.40 -5.37 -29.57
C LYS A 11 17.52 -6.20 -28.63
N VAL A 12 17.14 -7.38 -29.09
CA VAL A 12 16.45 -8.39 -28.25
C VAL A 12 17.35 -8.67 -27.05
N PRO A 13 16.91 -8.43 -25.82
CA PRO A 13 17.72 -8.74 -24.66
C PRO A 13 17.93 -10.24 -24.58
N SER A 14 19.17 -10.67 -24.38
CA SER A 14 19.53 -12.08 -24.18
C SER A 14 19.12 -12.60 -22.78
N GLU A 15 18.60 -11.75 -21.94
CA GLU A 15 18.16 -12.10 -20.58
C GLU A 15 16.70 -12.58 -20.57
N PRO A 16 16.39 -13.56 -19.73
CA PRO A 16 15.02 -14.04 -19.57
C PRO A 16 14.13 -12.88 -19.10
N GLU A 17 12.96 -12.78 -19.69
CA GLU A 17 12.00 -11.71 -19.47
C GLU A 17 10.98 -12.11 -18.40
N LEU A 18 10.71 -11.20 -17.47
CA LEU A 18 9.65 -11.35 -16.45
C LEU A 18 8.39 -10.62 -16.87
N VAL A 19 7.26 -11.26 -16.61
CA VAL A 19 5.93 -10.70 -16.83
C VAL A 19 5.20 -10.65 -15.49
N LEU A 20 4.74 -9.47 -15.09
CA LEU A 20 3.85 -9.30 -13.94
C LEU A 20 2.42 -9.39 -14.43
N VAL A 21 1.69 -10.39 -13.93
CA VAL A 21 0.30 -10.64 -14.29
C VAL A 21 -0.61 -10.34 -13.11
N GLN A 22 -1.66 -9.59 -13.37
CA GLN A 22 -2.71 -9.28 -12.39
C GLN A 22 -3.96 -10.10 -12.69
N PHE A 23 -4.42 -10.80 -11.65
CA PHE A 23 -5.65 -11.59 -11.64
C PHE A 23 -6.81 -10.83 -10.98
N LYS A 24 -7.93 -11.49 -10.80
CA LYS A 24 -9.06 -10.97 -10.03
C LYS A 24 -8.62 -10.59 -8.60
N GLY A 25 -9.26 -9.58 -8.02
CA GLY A 25 -9.00 -9.16 -6.65
C GLY A 25 -7.63 -8.56 -6.39
N HIS A 26 -7.01 -7.96 -7.41
CA HIS A 26 -5.69 -7.32 -7.34
C HIS A 26 -4.52 -8.27 -6.98
N ARG A 27 -4.73 -9.60 -7.03
CA ARG A 27 -3.66 -10.58 -6.90
C ARG A 27 -2.68 -10.41 -8.06
N LYS A 28 -1.41 -10.22 -7.75
CA LYS A 28 -0.32 -10.08 -8.74
C LYS A 28 0.71 -11.18 -8.52
N SER A 29 1.24 -11.73 -9.60
CA SER A 29 2.31 -12.72 -9.57
C SER A 29 3.25 -12.52 -10.74
N TYR A 30 4.53 -12.83 -10.53
CA TYR A 30 5.55 -12.79 -11.59
C TYR A 30 5.64 -14.13 -12.28
N TYR A 31 5.82 -14.10 -13.59
CA TYR A 31 5.95 -15.29 -14.45
C TYR A 31 7.15 -15.16 -15.38
N HIS A 32 7.78 -16.27 -15.68
CA HIS A 32 8.88 -16.32 -16.67
C HIS A 32 8.31 -16.34 -18.08
N ASN A 33 8.80 -15.47 -18.95
CA ASN A 33 8.48 -15.53 -20.38
C ASN A 33 9.49 -16.41 -21.12
N ARG A 34 9.56 -17.71 -20.77
CA ARG A 34 10.50 -18.68 -21.37
C ARG A 34 10.21 -18.93 -22.84
N LEU A 35 8.95 -18.88 -23.23
CA LEU A 35 8.49 -19.11 -24.60
C LEU A 35 8.62 -17.86 -25.49
N LYS A 36 9.12 -16.74 -24.95
CA LYS A 36 9.20 -15.44 -25.63
C LYS A 36 7.90 -15.04 -26.31
N VAL A 37 6.80 -15.25 -25.59
CA VAL A 37 5.46 -14.85 -26.05
C VAL A 37 5.42 -13.33 -26.18
N ASP A 38 4.96 -12.84 -27.32
CA ASP A 38 4.83 -11.41 -27.58
C ASP A 38 3.60 -10.84 -26.84
N VAL A 39 3.81 -10.39 -25.61
CA VAL A 39 2.80 -9.82 -24.74
C VAL A 39 3.16 -8.39 -24.33
N HIS A 40 2.16 -7.52 -24.29
CA HIS A 40 2.34 -6.11 -23.92
C HIS A 40 1.49 -5.77 -22.70
N VAL A 41 1.89 -4.72 -21.98
CA VAL A 41 1.13 -4.18 -20.84
C VAL A 41 -0.31 -3.86 -21.25
N GLY A 42 -1.26 -4.31 -20.45
CA GLY A 42 -2.70 -4.16 -20.70
C GLY A 42 -3.35 -5.36 -21.39
N GLN A 43 -2.60 -6.21 -22.09
CA GLN A 43 -3.12 -7.42 -22.74
C GLN A 43 -3.36 -8.52 -21.72
N TYR A 44 -4.16 -9.51 -22.10
CA TYR A 44 -4.35 -10.71 -21.30
C TYR A 44 -3.46 -11.84 -21.83
N CYS A 45 -2.96 -12.65 -20.90
CA CYS A 45 -2.18 -13.85 -21.24
C CYS A 45 -2.60 -15.03 -20.35
N LEU A 46 -2.42 -16.23 -20.90
CA LEU A 46 -2.54 -17.48 -20.17
C LEU A 46 -1.20 -17.80 -19.53
N VAL A 47 -1.26 -18.24 -18.29
CA VAL A 47 -0.11 -18.59 -17.48
C VAL A 47 -0.28 -19.97 -16.85
N GLU A 48 0.82 -20.61 -16.54
CA GLU A 48 0.80 -21.82 -15.74
C GLU A 48 0.28 -21.53 -14.33
N ALA A 49 -0.57 -22.39 -13.81
CA ALA A 49 -1.07 -22.34 -12.45
C ALA A 49 -0.89 -23.70 -11.77
N ASP A 50 -1.08 -23.75 -10.42
CA ASP A 50 -1.06 -25.01 -9.69
C ASP A 50 -2.09 -25.99 -10.29
N ARG A 51 -1.62 -27.01 -11.00
CA ARG A 51 -2.41 -28.04 -11.70
C ARG A 51 -3.32 -27.53 -12.82
N GLY A 52 -2.88 -26.52 -13.58
CA GLY A 52 -3.65 -26.08 -14.73
C GLY A 52 -3.18 -24.77 -15.33
N ARG A 53 -4.11 -24.03 -15.91
CA ARG A 53 -3.87 -22.74 -16.53
C ARG A 53 -4.76 -21.69 -15.92
N ASP A 54 -4.21 -20.48 -15.76
CA ASP A 54 -4.97 -19.32 -15.32
C ASP A 54 -4.79 -18.17 -16.30
N MET A 55 -5.64 -17.17 -16.25
CA MET A 55 -5.58 -16.02 -17.14
C MET A 55 -5.61 -14.72 -16.37
N GLY A 56 -4.72 -13.79 -16.73
CA GLY A 56 -4.66 -12.48 -16.10
C GLY A 56 -4.17 -11.40 -17.05
N GLN A 57 -4.26 -10.16 -16.59
CA GLN A 57 -3.83 -8.99 -17.33
C GLN A 57 -2.38 -8.67 -17.06
N VAL A 58 -1.60 -8.48 -18.12
CA VAL A 58 -0.18 -8.07 -18.05
C VAL A 58 -0.08 -6.64 -17.52
N LYS A 59 0.74 -6.44 -16.47
CA LYS A 59 1.00 -5.14 -15.86
C LYS A 59 2.44 -4.66 -16.03
N TYR A 60 3.37 -5.57 -16.29
CA TYR A 60 4.77 -5.26 -16.55
C TYR A 60 5.37 -6.37 -17.42
N VAL A 61 6.27 -5.97 -18.31
CA VAL A 61 7.09 -6.87 -19.14
C VAL A 61 8.50 -6.27 -19.20
N GLY A 62 9.50 -7.05 -18.87
CA GLY A 62 10.88 -6.59 -18.95
C GLY A 62 11.85 -7.34 -18.05
N PRO A 63 13.10 -6.85 -17.93
CA PRO A 63 14.09 -7.43 -17.05
C PRO A 63 13.64 -7.28 -15.58
N GLY A 64 13.73 -8.36 -14.82
CA GLY A 64 13.32 -8.37 -13.42
C GLY A 64 14.46 -8.00 -12.47
N GLN A 65 14.15 -7.38 -11.34
CA GLN A 65 15.07 -7.28 -10.22
C GLN A 65 15.26 -8.67 -9.59
N LYS A 66 16.38 -8.90 -8.91
CA LYS A 66 16.73 -10.19 -8.32
C LYS A 66 15.64 -10.76 -7.40
N GLU A 67 14.98 -9.90 -6.65
CA GLU A 67 13.89 -10.25 -5.74
C GLU A 67 12.62 -10.72 -6.49
N TRP A 68 12.35 -10.14 -7.66
CA TRP A 68 11.21 -10.53 -8.50
C TRP A 68 11.41 -11.91 -9.13
N TRP A 69 12.67 -12.26 -9.45
CA TRP A 69 13.04 -13.59 -9.94
C TRP A 69 12.82 -14.68 -8.87
N GLN A 70 13.04 -14.33 -7.60
CA GLN A 70 12.78 -15.25 -6.48
C GLN A 70 11.28 -15.46 -6.23
N GLN A 71 10.44 -14.44 -6.52
CA GLN A 71 8.99 -14.51 -6.42
C GLN A 71 8.34 -15.18 -7.62
N ALA A 72 8.98 -15.12 -8.79
CA ALA A 72 8.53 -15.84 -9.97
C ALA A 72 8.74 -17.34 -9.72
N GLU A 73 7.70 -17.98 -9.17
CA GLU A 73 7.66 -19.43 -9.08
C GLU A 73 8.03 -20.04 -10.44
N ASN A 74 8.38 -21.34 -10.49
CA ASN A 74 8.77 -22.03 -11.73
C ASN A 74 7.67 -22.07 -12.82
N GLN A 75 6.76 -21.10 -12.80
CA GLN A 75 5.60 -20.97 -13.66
C GLN A 75 5.88 -19.97 -14.79
N GLY A 76 5.42 -20.31 -16.00
CA GLY A 76 5.67 -19.54 -17.21
C GLY A 76 4.42 -18.93 -17.83
N VAL A 77 4.66 -17.93 -18.69
CA VAL A 77 3.65 -17.45 -19.64
C VAL A 77 3.52 -18.49 -20.75
N LEU A 78 2.29 -18.96 -21.04
CA LEU A 78 2.01 -19.96 -22.04
C LEU A 78 1.74 -19.37 -23.41
N GLN A 79 0.79 -18.44 -23.45
CA GLN A 79 0.37 -17.79 -24.70
C GLN A 79 -0.35 -16.47 -24.41
N LYS A 80 -0.45 -15.64 -25.44
CA LYS A 80 -1.35 -14.48 -25.45
C LYS A 80 -2.79 -14.95 -25.53
N ALA A 81 -3.69 -14.33 -24.77
CA ALA A 81 -5.10 -14.65 -24.79
C ALA A 81 -5.74 -14.21 -26.13
N ASP A 82 -6.57 -15.04 -26.69
CA ASP A 82 -7.39 -14.74 -27.86
C ASP A 82 -8.81 -14.27 -27.45
N ILE A 83 -9.66 -14.01 -28.44
CA ILE A 83 -11.04 -13.56 -28.21
C ILE A 83 -11.86 -14.62 -27.48
N HIS A 84 -11.70 -15.90 -27.83
CA HIS A 84 -12.43 -17.00 -27.19
C HIS A 84 -11.99 -17.18 -25.71
N ASP A 85 -10.71 -16.97 -25.43
CA ASP A 85 -10.20 -16.98 -24.06
C ASP A 85 -10.84 -15.84 -23.23
N LEU A 86 -10.98 -14.65 -23.82
CA LEU A 86 -11.63 -13.51 -23.15
C LEU A 86 -13.11 -13.76 -22.89
N GLU A 87 -13.83 -14.31 -23.85
CA GLU A 87 -15.24 -14.71 -23.71
C GLU A 87 -15.39 -15.75 -22.59
N LYS A 88 -14.53 -16.77 -22.57
CA LYS A 88 -14.51 -17.78 -21.52
C LYS A 88 -14.24 -17.18 -20.15
N LEU A 89 -13.29 -16.24 -20.03
CA LEU A 89 -13.05 -15.52 -18.78
C LEU A 89 -14.28 -14.73 -18.33
N HIS A 90 -14.97 -14.09 -19.27
CA HIS A 90 -16.19 -13.34 -18.98
C HIS A 90 -17.30 -14.27 -18.45
N ASN A 91 -17.51 -15.40 -19.10
CA ASN A 91 -18.48 -16.40 -18.68
C ASN A 91 -18.15 -16.98 -17.30
N ASN A 92 -16.86 -17.29 -17.05
CA ASN A 92 -16.42 -17.74 -15.75
C ASN A 92 -16.75 -16.76 -14.62
N ARG A 93 -16.61 -15.45 -14.90
CA ARG A 93 -16.98 -14.39 -13.95
C ARG A 93 -18.48 -14.29 -13.71
N GLY A 94 -19.28 -14.60 -14.72
CA GLY A 94 -20.75 -14.71 -14.60
C GLY A 94 -21.12 -15.85 -13.64
N ASP A 95 -20.54 -17.03 -13.86
CA ASP A 95 -20.80 -18.23 -13.04
C ASP A 95 -20.38 -18.04 -11.56
N GLU A 96 -19.38 -17.20 -11.28
CA GLU A 96 -18.90 -16.94 -9.91
C GLU A 96 -19.96 -16.33 -9.00
N TRP A 97 -20.94 -15.59 -9.54
CA TRP A 97 -22.07 -15.05 -8.78
C TRP A 97 -23.01 -16.15 -8.31
N GLU A 98 -23.31 -17.11 -9.18
CA GLU A 98 -24.12 -18.29 -8.81
C GLU A 98 -23.40 -19.13 -7.75
N PHE A 99 -22.09 -19.34 -7.91
CA PHE A 99 -21.28 -20.08 -6.94
C PHE A 99 -21.23 -19.38 -5.57
N TRP A 100 -21.22 -18.04 -5.60
CA TRP A 100 -21.25 -17.23 -4.37
C TRP A 100 -22.57 -17.43 -3.62
N ASP A 101 -23.71 -17.37 -4.31
CA ASP A 101 -25.03 -17.56 -3.72
C ASP A 101 -25.18 -18.97 -3.14
N ILE A 102 -24.81 -20.01 -3.90
CA ILE A 102 -24.84 -21.40 -3.41
C ILE A 102 -23.95 -21.59 -2.17
N CYS A 103 -22.75 -21.05 -2.18
CA CYS A 103 -21.85 -21.15 -1.04
C CYS A 103 -22.42 -20.42 0.19
N ARG A 104 -22.97 -19.23 0.01
CA ARG A 104 -23.61 -18.45 1.07
C ARG A 104 -24.77 -19.19 1.71
N GLU A 105 -25.64 -19.82 0.90
CA GLU A 105 -26.73 -20.64 1.38
C GLU A 105 -26.24 -21.82 2.23
N LYS A 106 -25.19 -22.52 1.76
CA LYS A 106 -24.57 -23.62 2.51
C LYS A 106 -23.95 -23.19 3.84
N ILE A 107 -23.29 -22.02 3.86
CA ILE A 107 -22.75 -21.41 5.09
C ILE A 107 -23.87 -21.17 6.09
N GLN A 108 -25.01 -20.61 5.63
CA GLN A 108 -26.18 -20.33 6.48
C GLN A 108 -26.83 -21.62 7.00
N GLN A 109 -27.04 -22.62 6.12
CA GLN A 109 -27.60 -23.94 6.51
C GLN A 109 -26.77 -24.60 7.59
N ARG A 110 -25.45 -24.49 7.54
CA ARG A 110 -24.51 -25.07 8.50
C ARG A 110 -24.21 -24.16 9.70
N ARG A 111 -24.77 -22.95 9.75
CA ARG A 111 -24.57 -21.95 10.81
C ARG A 111 -23.11 -21.68 11.11
N LEU A 112 -22.27 -21.58 10.07
CA LEU A 112 -20.85 -21.33 10.24
C LEU A 112 -20.59 -19.83 10.49
N GLU A 113 -19.78 -19.52 11.51
CA GLU A 113 -19.37 -18.15 11.85
C GLU A 113 -18.26 -17.67 10.90
N MET A 114 -18.60 -17.52 9.64
CA MET A 114 -17.70 -17.03 8.59
C MET A 114 -18.43 -16.13 7.60
N ASN A 115 -17.73 -15.18 7.04
CA ASN A 115 -18.28 -14.28 6.03
C ASN A 115 -17.60 -14.53 4.68
N LEU A 116 -18.37 -14.93 3.67
CA LEU A 116 -17.87 -15.13 2.32
C LEU A 116 -17.58 -13.77 1.67
N VAL A 117 -16.38 -13.59 1.16
CA VAL A 117 -15.90 -12.32 0.58
C VAL A 117 -15.87 -12.34 -0.94
N SER A 118 -15.34 -13.39 -1.53
CA SER A 118 -15.22 -13.52 -2.98
C SER A 118 -15.11 -14.97 -3.41
N VAL A 119 -15.47 -15.25 -4.65
CA VAL A 119 -15.29 -16.52 -5.32
C VAL A 119 -14.47 -16.30 -6.58
N GLU A 120 -13.53 -17.18 -6.84
CA GLU A 120 -12.67 -17.15 -8.02
C GLU A 120 -12.64 -18.54 -8.67
N ARG A 121 -13.09 -18.62 -9.92
CA ARG A 121 -12.99 -19.82 -10.73
C ARG A 121 -11.73 -19.78 -11.57
N GLN A 122 -10.89 -20.79 -11.48
CA GLN A 122 -9.71 -20.93 -12.32
C GLN A 122 -10.12 -20.99 -13.80
N PHE A 123 -9.33 -20.40 -14.69
CA PHE A 123 -9.65 -20.29 -16.11
C PHE A 123 -9.99 -21.63 -16.79
N ASP A 124 -9.33 -22.71 -16.41
CA ASP A 124 -9.53 -24.06 -16.96
C ASP A 124 -10.61 -24.88 -16.22
N HIS A 125 -11.34 -24.27 -15.28
CA HIS A 125 -12.42 -24.86 -14.50
C HIS A 125 -12.00 -25.98 -13.54
N LYS A 126 -10.71 -26.20 -13.30
CA LYS A 126 -10.22 -27.29 -12.45
C LYS A 126 -10.28 -26.98 -10.96
N LYS A 127 -10.42 -25.72 -10.60
CA LYS A 127 -10.44 -25.28 -9.21
C LYS A 127 -11.37 -24.08 -9.01
N ILE A 128 -12.06 -24.06 -7.89
CA ILE A 128 -12.83 -22.91 -7.39
C ILE A 128 -12.28 -22.56 -6.02
N THR A 129 -11.90 -21.30 -5.85
CA THR A 129 -11.38 -20.77 -4.59
C THR A 129 -12.42 -19.84 -3.96
N PHE A 130 -12.81 -20.11 -2.73
CA PHE A 130 -13.70 -19.30 -1.93
C PHE A 130 -12.88 -18.55 -0.88
N TYR A 131 -12.91 -17.24 -0.94
CA TYR A 131 -12.23 -16.36 0.03
C TYR A 131 -13.20 -15.96 1.12
N PHE A 132 -12.83 -16.14 2.36
CA PHE A 132 -13.67 -15.81 3.50
C PHE A 132 -12.90 -15.17 4.64
N THR A 133 -13.62 -14.42 5.49
CA THR A 133 -13.11 -13.90 6.77
C THR A 133 -13.84 -14.58 7.92
N ALA A 134 -13.14 -14.80 9.01
CA ALA A 134 -13.69 -15.32 10.27
C ALA A 134 -12.82 -14.84 11.44
N ASP A 135 -13.45 -14.55 12.57
CA ASP A 135 -12.76 -14.12 13.79
C ASP A 135 -12.02 -15.27 14.49
N LYS A 136 -12.54 -16.47 14.33
CA LYS A 136 -11.99 -17.71 14.91
C LYS A 136 -11.73 -18.74 13.85
N ARG A 137 -11.07 -19.80 14.24
CA ARG A 137 -10.87 -20.97 13.36
C ARG A 137 -12.21 -21.68 13.15
N VAL A 138 -12.62 -21.81 11.89
CA VAL A 138 -13.87 -22.48 11.49
C VAL A 138 -13.54 -23.87 10.96
N ASP A 139 -14.33 -24.88 11.35
CA ASP A 139 -14.29 -26.20 10.72
C ASP A 139 -15.23 -26.23 9.50
N PHE A 140 -14.61 -26.19 8.33
CA PHE A 140 -15.31 -26.13 7.04
C PHE A 140 -15.28 -27.47 6.26
N ARG A 141 -14.91 -28.60 6.89
CA ARG A 141 -14.77 -29.90 6.20
C ARG A 141 -16.06 -30.34 5.53
N GLU A 142 -17.18 -30.19 6.23
CA GLU A 142 -18.50 -30.52 5.70
C GLU A 142 -18.92 -29.58 4.57
N LEU A 143 -18.63 -28.27 4.71
CA LEU A 143 -18.88 -27.29 3.65
C LEU A 143 -18.11 -27.63 2.38
N VAL A 144 -16.84 -28.03 2.49
CA VAL A 144 -16.04 -28.46 1.33
C VAL A 144 -16.66 -29.66 0.65
N ARG A 145 -17.16 -30.66 1.40
CA ARG A 145 -17.82 -31.84 0.84
C ARG A 145 -19.09 -31.48 0.07
N ASP A 146 -19.92 -30.60 0.64
CA ASP A 146 -21.15 -30.14 -0.01
C ASP A 146 -20.86 -29.38 -1.31
N LEU A 147 -19.90 -28.44 -1.27
CA LEU A 147 -19.50 -27.68 -2.45
C LEU A 147 -18.87 -28.56 -3.52
N ALA A 148 -18.05 -29.55 -3.12
CA ALA A 148 -17.43 -30.48 -4.06
C ALA A 148 -18.49 -31.42 -4.72
N ALA A 149 -19.53 -31.79 -3.99
CA ALA A 149 -20.65 -32.59 -4.53
C ALA A 149 -21.46 -31.79 -5.58
N VAL A 150 -21.67 -30.48 -5.33
CA VAL A 150 -22.41 -29.59 -6.24
C VAL A 150 -21.60 -29.27 -7.50
N PHE A 151 -20.38 -28.79 -7.31
CA PHE A 151 -19.57 -28.27 -8.43
C PHE A 151 -18.72 -29.33 -9.15
N ARG A 152 -18.55 -30.49 -8.55
CA ARG A 152 -17.73 -31.60 -9.08
C ARG A 152 -16.32 -31.16 -9.49
N THR A 153 -15.77 -30.21 -8.78
CA THR A 153 -14.49 -29.55 -9.03
C THR A 153 -13.72 -29.44 -7.72
N ARG A 154 -12.42 -29.27 -7.79
CA ARG A 154 -11.59 -29.05 -6.58
C ARG A 154 -11.99 -27.73 -5.91
N ILE A 155 -12.38 -27.82 -4.66
CA ILE A 155 -12.74 -26.67 -3.82
C ILE A 155 -11.57 -26.31 -2.93
N GLU A 156 -11.22 -25.03 -2.92
CA GLU A 156 -10.25 -24.44 -2.01
C GLU A 156 -10.94 -23.36 -1.18
N LEU A 157 -10.93 -23.51 0.14
CA LEU A 157 -11.40 -22.48 1.08
C LEU A 157 -10.20 -21.76 1.66
N ARG A 158 -10.13 -20.45 1.42
CA ARG A 158 -8.99 -19.62 1.83
C ARG A 158 -9.45 -18.52 2.78
N GLN A 159 -9.02 -18.63 4.04
CA GLN A 159 -9.24 -17.57 5.01
C GLN A 159 -8.31 -16.40 4.70
N ILE A 160 -8.88 -15.20 4.63
CA ILE A 160 -8.17 -13.96 4.39
C ILE A 160 -8.32 -12.99 5.56
N GLY A 161 -7.38 -12.06 5.69
CA GLY A 161 -7.45 -11.03 6.72
C GLY A 161 -8.40 -9.89 6.32
N VAL A 162 -8.88 -9.13 7.30
CA VAL A 162 -9.80 -7.98 7.08
C VAL A 162 -9.21 -6.91 6.15
N ARG A 163 -7.89 -6.78 6.07
CA ARG A 163 -7.25 -5.86 5.12
C ARG A 163 -7.28 -6.42 3.69
N ASP A 164 -7.13 -7.72 3.53
CA ASP A 164 -7.24 -8.38 2.23
C ASP A 164 -8.69 -8.36 1.74
N GLU A 165 -9.65 -8.49 2.63
CA GLU A 165 -11.06 -8.26 2.33
C GLU A 165 -11.30 -6.84 1.80
N ALA A 166 -10.81 -5.82 2.51
CA ALA A 166 -10.91 -4.43 2.06
C ALA A 166 -10.21 -4.21 0.71
N ARG A 167 -9.06 -4.87 0.48
CA ARG A 167 -8.33 -4.85 -0.79
C ARG A 167 -9.14 -5.45 -1.93
N LEU A 168 -9.81 -6.58 -1.70
CA LEU A 168 -10.66 -7.25 -2.70
C LEU A 168 -11.89 -6.43 -3.05
N LYS A 169 -12.53 -5.82 -2.05
CA LYS A 169 -13.70 -4.96 -2.25
C LYS A 169 -13.36 -3.65 -2.93
N GLY A 170 -12.14 -3.15 -2.73
CA GLY A 170 -11.72 -1.84 -3.21
C GLY A 170 -12.45 -0.69 -2.52
N GLY A 171 -12.20 0.52 -2.98
CA GLY A 171 -12.88 1.73 -2.52
C GLY A 171 -11.95 2.91 -2.31
N LEU A 172 -12.51 4.02 -1.81
CA LEU A 172 -11.78 5.25 -1.54
C LEU A 172 -11.50 5.41 -0.05
N GLY A 173 -10.28 5.81 0.27
CA GLY A 173 -9.88 6.19 1.61
C GLY A 173 -10.44 7.56 2.02
N ILE A 174 -10.29 7.92 3.28
CA ILE A 174 -10.67 9.26 3.78
C ILE A 174 -9.88 10.40 3.12
N CYS A 175 -8.78 10.08 2.45
CA CYS A 175 -7.96 11.00 1.66
C CYS A 175 -8.49 11.20 0.23
N GLY A 176 -9.60 10.58 -0.15
CA GLY A 176 -10.19 10.64 -1.49
C GLY A 176 -9.46 9.81 -2.56
N ARG A 177 -8.38 9.11 -2.19
CA ARG A 177 -7.65 8.21 -3.10
C ARG A 177 -8.10 6.77 -2.89
N GLU A 178 -7.87 5.92 -3.90
CA GLU A 178 -8.04 4.48 -3.79
C GLU A 178 -7.28 3.91 -2.58
N TYR A 179 -7.79 2.82 -2.00
CA TYR A 179 -7.11 2.20 -0.85
C TYR A 179 -5.67 1.87 -1.19
N CYS A 180 -4.73 2.24 -0.31
CA CYS A 180 -3.31 1.96 -0.50
C CYS A 180 -3.04 0.47 -0.76
N CYS A 181 -3.81 -0.42 -0.11
CA CYS A 181 -3.70 -1.86 -0.28
C CYS A 181 -4.20 -2.37 -1.63
N SER A 182 -5.15 -1.70 -2.27
CA SER A 182 -5.62 -2.04 -3.61
C SER A 182 -4.70 -1.46 -4.69
N GLY A 183 -4.18 -0.25 -4.47
CA GLY A 183 -3.35 0.46 -5.42
C GLY A 183 -1.91 -0.05 -5.48
N PHE A 184 -1.07 0.44 -4.58
CA PHE A 184 0.39 0.28 -4.70
C PHE A 184 1.04 -0.49 -3.54
N LEU A 185 0.45 -0.47 -2.33
CA LEU A 185 1.07 -1.06 -1.14
C LEU A 185 0.75 -2.56 -1.06
N GLN A 186 1.75 -3.40 -1.28
CA GLN A 186 1.60 -4.86 -1.24
C GLN A 186 2.06 -5.45 0.09
N ASP A 187 3.16 -4.94 0.64
CA ASP A 187 3.76 -5.41 1.89
C ASP A 187 3.36 -4.51 3.06
N PHE A 188 3.04 -5.13 4.18
CA PHE A 188 2.53 -4.44 5.35
C PHE A 188 3.40 -4.70 6.57
N VAL A 189 4.08 -3.65 7.01
CA VAL A 189 4.76 -3.64 8.30
C VAL A 189 3.75 -3.28 9.40
N PRO A 190 3.89 -3.81 10.63
CA PRO A 190 3.03 -3.46 11.75
C PRO A 190 2.97 -1.95 12.02
N VAL A 191 1.76 -1.40 12.10
CA VAL A 191 1.52 0.02 12.38
C VAL A 191 1.40 0.22 13.88
N THR A 192 2.06 1.27 14.39
CA THR A 192 2.03 1.60 15.83
C THR A 192 1.47 3.00 16.08
N LEU A 193 0.90 3.23 17.26
CA LEU A 193 0.42 4.54 17.68
C LEU A 193 1.56 5.57 17.80
N LYS A 194 2.81 5.12 17.98
CA LYS A 194 3.99 6.02 17.99
C LYS A 194 4.14 6.73 16.65
N MET A 195 3.84 6.07 15.52
CA MET A 195 3.88 6.66 14.18
C MET A 195 2.86 7.79 14.04
N ALA A 196 1.64 7.60 14.56
CA ALA A 196 0.63 8.66 14.58
C ALA A 196 1.07 9.88 15.40
N LYS A 197 1.74 9.67 16.55
CA LYS A 197 2.30 10.76 17.35
C LYS A 197 3.42 11.53 16.62
N VAL A 198 4.29 10.82 15.90
CA VAL A 198 5.33 11.45 15.07
C VAL A 198 4.71 12.36 14.01
N GLN A 199 3.63 11.91 13.40
CA GLN A 199 2.86 12.64 12.38
C GLN A 199 1.89 13.68 12.97
N GLN A 200 1.92 13.90 14.28
CA GLN A 200 1.09 14.88 15.00
C GLN A 200 -0.42 14.68 14.82
N LEU A 201 -0.84 13.44 14.54
CA LEU A 201 -2.25 13.10 14.35
C LEU A 201 -2.96 12.94 15.71
N PRO A 202 -4.22 13.38 15.81
CA PRO A 202 -5.01 13.14 17.00
C PRO A 202 -5.23 11.64 17.21
N LEU A 203 -5.11 11.15 18.45
CA LEU A 203 -5.22 9.74 18.79
C LEU A 203 -6.69 9.24 18.82
N ASN A 204 -7.55 9.83 18.03
CA ASN A 204 -8.93 9.38 17.89
C ASN A 204 -8.97 8.14 16.96
N PRO A 205 -9.49 6.99 17.45
CA PRO A 205 -9.57 5.76 16.66
C PRO A 205 -10.28 5.95 15.31
N ALA A 206 -11.35 6.72 15.26
CA ALA A 206 -12.08 7.01 14.02
C ALA A 206 -11.24 7.71 12.96
N LYS A 207 -10.23 8.50 13.37
CA LYS A 207 -9.30 9.18 12.46
C LYS A 207 -8.05 8.36 12.15
N LEU A 208 -7.73 7.36 12.96
CA LEU A 208 -6.54 6.52 12.80
C LEU A 208 -6.81 5.18 12.14
N SER A 209 -8.07 4.69 12.19
CA SER A 209 -8.45 3.42 11.57
C SER A 209 -8.75 3.59 10.09
N GLY A 210 -8.38 2.58 9.33
CA GLY A 210 -8.76 2.44 7.93
C GLY A 210 -10.12 1.73 7.79
N PRO A 211 -10.64 1.60 6.56
CA PRO A 211 -11.90 0.91 6.29
C PRO A 211 -11.88 -0.58 6.68
N CYS A 212 -10.69 -1.18 6.78
CA CYS A 212 -10.48 -2.54 7.27
C CYS A 212 -10.53 -2.67 8.81
N GLY A 213 -10.84 -1.62 9.57
CA GLY A 213 -10.86 -1.61 11.03
C GLY A 213 -9.48 -1.60 11.71
N ARG A 214 -8.38 -1.77 10.97
CA ARG A 214 -7.00 -1.69 11.48
C ARG A 214 -6.44 -0.28 11.33
N LEU A 215 -5.35 0.02 12.05
CA LEU A 215 -4.62 1.28 11.85
C LEU A 215 -4.23 1.47 10.38
N ARG A 216 -4.31 2.71 9.90
CA ARG A 216 -4.06 3.06 8.49
C ARG A 216 -2.62 2.73 8.08
N CYS A 217 -2.48 2.05 6.96
CA CYS A 217 -1.18 1.66 6.41
C CYS A 217 -0.33 2.85 5.95
N CYS A 218 -0.95 3.98 5.57
CA CYS A 218 -0.20 5.20 5.23
C CYS A 218 0.61 5.75 6.41
N LEU A 219 0.21 5.50 7.66
CA LEU A 219 1.00 5.88 8.83
C LEU A 219 2.41 5.29 8.82
N THR A 220 2.54 4.03 8.40
CA THR A 220 3.85 3.39 8.27
C THR A 220 4.57 3.85 7.00
N TYR A 221 3.85 3.95 5.89
CA TYR A 221 4.41 4.35 4.60
C TYR A 221 5.08 5.73 4.64
N GLU A 222 4.42 6.69 5.30
CA GLU A 222 4.92 8.07 5.39
C GLU A 222 5.88 8.31 6.57
N ASN A 223 6.00 7.33 7.49
CA ASN A 223 6.69 7.53 8.77
C ASN A 223 8.14 7.98 8.66
N GLU A 224 8.90 7.50 7.68
CA GLU A 224 10.29 7.88 7.51
C GLU A 224 10.41 9.34 7.05
N ASN A 225 9.59 9.79 6.12
CA ASN A 225 9.57 11.18 5.66
C ASN A 225 9.28 12.14 6.83
N TYR A 226 8.28 11.80 7.67
CA TYR A 226 7.99 12.60 8.87
C TYR A 226 9.13 12.60 9.91
N LYS A 227 9.85 11.51 10.05
CA LYS A 227 11.03 11.44 10.93
C LYS A 227 12.17 12.32 10.41
N GLU A 228 12.41 12.31 9.10
CA GLU A 228 13.43 13.15 8.46
C GLU A 228 13.09 14.63 8.60
N SER A 229 11.88 15.04 8.24
CA SER A 229 11.41 16.41 8.43
C SER A 229 11.52 16.85 9.89
N ARG A 230 11.19 15.97 10.83
CA ARG A 230 11.31 16.29 12.27
C ARG A 230 12.76 16.49 12.73
N ARG A 231 13.74 15.82 12.11
CA ARG A 231 15.17 15.99 12.43
C ARG A 231 15.72 17.33 11.98
N SER A 232 15.18 17.87 10.89
CA SER A 232 15.58 19.16 10.32
C SER A 232 14.94 20.38 10.99
N LEU A 233 13.98 20.16 11.91
CA LEU A 233 13.19 21.21 12.54
C LEU A 233 13.56 21.43 14.02
N PRO A 234 13.42 22.67 14.54
CA PRO A 234 13.63 22.94 15.97
C PRO A 234 12.59 22.19 16.81
N LYS A 235 12.92 21.88 18.06
CA LYS A 235 11.97 21.21 18.97
C LYS A 235 10.94 22.20 19.51
N VAL A 236 9.73 21.72 19.78
CA VAL A 236 8.72 22.51 20.50
C VAL A 236 9.26 22.87 21.88
N GLY A 237 9.15 24.15 22.26
CA GLY A 237 9.66 24.71 23.50
C GLY A 237 11.09 25.25 23.40
N CYS A 238 11.78 25.10 22.26
CA CYS A 238 13.09 25.75 22.05
C CYS A 238 12.93 27.20 21.69
N ASP A 239 13.95 27.99 22.06
CA ASP A 239 14.07 29.38 21.60
C ASP A 239 14.72 29.41 20.23
N VAL A 240 14.18 30.26 19.37
CA VAL A 240 14.65 30.51 18.01
C VAL A 240 14.76 32.03 17.80
N THR A 241 15.65 32.44 16.91
CA THR A 241 15.77 33.82 16.50
C THR A 241 15.09 34.00 15.15
N THR A 242 14.09 34.86 15.09
CA THR A 242 13.44 35.34 13.88
C THR A 242 14.01 36.72 13.50
N PRO A 243 13.75 37.22 12.28
CA PRO A 243 14.07 38.60 11.93
C PRO A 243 13.51 39.66 12.91
N ASP A 244 12.37 39.34 13.54
CA ASP A 244 11.68 40.25 14.49
C ASP A 244 12.17 40.10 15.95
N GLY A 245 13.06 39.13 16.25
CA GLY A 245 13.61 38.92 17.58
C GLY A 245 13.54 37.48 18.09
N ARG A 246 13.83 37.29 19.37
CA ARG A 246 13.78 35.98 20.02
C ARG A 246 12.35 35.54 20.27
N CYS A 247 12.06 34.30 19.92
CA CYS A 247 10.75 33.67 20.03
C CYS A 247 10.86 32.24 20.56
N THR A 248 9.81 31.72 21.15
CA THR A 248 9.73 30.33 21.61
C THR A 248 8.81 29.52 20.68
N VAL A 249 9.28 28.37 20.21
CA VAL A 249 8.51 27.45 19.35
C VAL A 249 7.34 26.85 20.11
N ARG A 250 6.11 26.99 19.62
CA ARG A 250 4.90 26.45 20.22
C ARG A 250 4.33 25.28 19.41
N ARG A 251 4.40 25.34 18.09
CA ARG A 251 3.88 24.31 17.21
C ARG A 251 4.76 24.22 15.95
N LEU A 252 4.80 23.04 15.37
CA LEU A 252 5.50 22.75 14.11
C LEU A 252 4.51 22.25 13.08
N ASP A 253 4.63 22.67 11.85
CA ASP A 253 4.08 21.98 10.70
C ASP A 253 5.23 21.28 9.97
N LEU A 254 5.20 19.93 10.00
CA LEU A 254 6.30 19.12 9.49
C LEU A 254 6.30 19.05 7.94
N LEU A 255 5.15 19.26 7.31
CA LEU A 255 5.01 19.17 5.86
C LEU A 255 5.20 20.52 5.18
N ALA A 256 4.67 21.59 5.78
CA ALA A 256 4.85 22.94 5.28
C ALA A 256 6.22 23.53 5.65
N GLU A 257 7.00 22.82 6.50
CA GLU A 257 8.27 23.29 7.06
C GLU A 257 8.13 24.68 7.69
N THR A 258 7.02 24.91 8.40
CA THR A 258 6.75 26.14 9.12
C THR A 258 6.70 25.94 10.63
N VAL A 259 6.99 26.99 11.35
CA VAL A 259 7.05 26.98 12.81
C VAL A 259 6.16 28.11 13.37
N MET A 260 5.24 27.71 14.25
CA MET A 260 4.48 28.71 15.01
C MET A 260 5.20 29.05 16.29
N VAL A 261 5.54 30.34 16.42
CA VAL A 261 6.32 30.86 17.54
C VAL A 261 5.52 31.88 18.36
N SER A 262 5.84 31.95 19.64
CA SER A 262 5.33 32.97 20.56
C SER A 262 6.44 33.98 20.87
N MET A 263 6.17 35.25 20.65
CA MET A 263 7.10 36.35 20.94
C MET A 263 6.73 36.96 22.28
N PRO A 264 7.71 37.26 23.15
CA PRO A 264 7.46 38.03 24.37
C PRO A 264 6.91 39.43 24.05
N GLY A 265 5.78 39.79 24.69
CA GLY A 265 5.17 41.13 24.49
C GLY A 265 4.21 41.23 23.29
N ARG A 266 4.02 40.20 22.50
CA ARG A 266 2.97 40.15 21.46
C ARG A 266 1.97 39.03 21.77
N GLU A 267 0.70 39.36 21.68
CA GLU A 267 -0.36 38.34 21.77
C GLU A 267 -0.52 37.61 20.45
N GLY A 268 -0.67 36.28 20.54
CA GLY A 268 -0.85 35.40 19.39
C GLY A 268 0.38 34.61 18.98
N LEU A 269 0.17 33.67 18.07
CA LEU A 269 1.22 32.87 17.46
C LEU A 269 1.50 33.37 16.05
N MET A 270 2.77 33.51 15.73
CA MET A 270 3.22 33.92 14.40
C MET A 270 3.82 32.74 13.68
N GLU A 271 3.51 32.60 12.40
CA GLU A 271 4.02 31.53 11.53
C GLU A 271 5.26 32.05 10.78
N TRP A 272 6.32 31.23 10.82
CA TRP A 272 7.57 31.50 10.14
C TRP A 272 8.06 30.30 9.38
N PRO A 273 8.55 30.45 8.14
CA PRO A 273 9.22 29.37 7.43
C PRO A 273 10.55 29.04 8.10
N VAL A 274 10.88 27.78 8.21
CA VAL A 274 12.09 27.31 8.92
C VAL A 274 13.36 27.91 8.36
N GLY A 275 13.43 28.11 7.03
CA GLY A 275 14.59 28.72 6.37
C GLY A 275 14.93 30.17 6.82
N SER A 276 13.98 30.87 7.47
CA SER A 276 14.18 32.21 8.01
C SER A 276 14.56 32.22 9.49
N LEU A 277 14.62 31.05 10.13
CA LEU A 277 14.90 30.94 11.57
C LEU A 277 16.35 30.53 11.82
N GLN A 278 16.92 31.09 12.87
CA GLN A 278 18.22 30.66 13.39
C GLN A 278 18.03 29.97 14.74
N TRP A 279 18.52 28.75 14.86
CA TRP A 279 18.57 28.01 16.12
C TRP A 279 19.87 27.21 16.22
N GLY A 280 20.47 27.14 17.41
CA GLY A 280 21.69 26.39 17.63
C GLY A 280 21.46 24.91 17.80
N LYS A 281 22.26 24.10 17.14
CA LYS A 281 22.44 22.69 17.53
C LYS A 281 23.39 22.64 18.75
N GLY A 282 22.85 22.95 19.94
CA GLY A 282 23.62 23.05 21.18
C GLY A 282 23.93 24.47 21.60
N GLY A 283 23.20 24.99 22.55
CA GLY A 283 23.53 25.99 23.54
C GLY A 283 23.87 27.44 23.13
N ASP A 284 24.40 27.70 21.98
CA ASP A 284 24.82 29.06 21.58
C ASP A 284 23.97 29.59 20.42
N LEU A 285 22.95 30.36 20.77
CA LEU A 285 22.26 31.21 19.81
C LEU A 285 23.17 32.42 19.49
N PRO A 286 23.37 32.78 18.20
CA PRO A 286 24.06 34.02 17.90
C PRO A 286 23.34 35.22 18.56
N GLU A 287 24.05 36.04 19.26
CA GLU A 287 23.47 37.23 19.92
C GLU A 287 22.87 38.17 18.86
N PRO A 288 21.62 38.64 19.07
CA PRO A 288 21.06 39.69 18.23
C PRO A 288 21.89 40.97 18.41
N LYS A 289 22.31 41.55 17.30
CA LYS A 289 22.94 42.88 17.32
C LYS A 289 21.89 43.92 17.67
N SER A 290 21.61 44.10 18.95
CA SER A 290 21.07 45.31 19.57
C SER A 290 20.74 45.07 21.04
N GLU A 291 21.10 45.99 21.84
CA GLU A 291 21.09 46.06 23.30
C GLU A 291 19.74 45.79 23.96
N SER A 292 19.69 44.80 24.89
CA SER A 292 19.07 45.00 26.21
C SER A 292 19.26 43.75 27.07
N LYS A 293 19.88 43.95 28.24
CA LYS A 293 20.07 42.96 29.28
C LYS A 293 18.74 42.53 29.90
N HIS A 294 18.33 41.26 29.73
CA HIS A 294 17.55 40.57 30.76
C HIS A 294 17.81 39.07 30.65
N GLY A 295 18.12 38.46 31.77
CA GLY A 295 18.55 37.07 31.89
C GLY A 295 17.45 36.07 31.44
N GLY A 296 17.83 35.18 30.56
CA GLY A 296 16.99 34.09 30.07
C GLY A 296 17.67 32.76 30.30
N GLY A 297 16.94 31.87 30.89
CA GLY A 297 17.37 30.47 31.00
C GLY A 297 17.35 29.80 29.62
N GLY A 298 18.53 29.54 29.08
CA GLY A 298 18.67 28.78 27.84
C GLY A 298 18.26 27.32 28.02
N CYS A 299 17.54 26.80 27.06
CA CYS A 299 17.11 25.41 27.04
C CYS A 299 18.32 24.51 26.76
N GLY A 300 18.97 24.01 27.81
CA GLY A 300 20.19 23.20 27.75
C GLY A 300 20.02 21.79 27.17
N ASN A 301 18.91 21.49 26.47
CA ASN A 301 18.60 20.14 26.02
C ASN A 301 18.23 20.01 24.54
N CYS A 302 18.66 20.95 23.70
CA CYS A 302 18.50 20.82 22.25
C CYS A 302 19.70 20.08 21.60
N GLN A 303 20.06 18.92 22.12
CA GLN A 303 21.01 18.01 21.44
C GLN A 303 20.24 17.20 20.39
N GLY A 304 20.51 17.48 19.12
CA GLY A 304 20.10 16.63 18.01
C GLY A 304 20.83 15.29 18.13
N GLY A 305 20.08 14.21 18.39
CA GLY A 305 20.63 12.87 18.38
C GLY A 305 21.21 12.51 17.02
N GLN A 306 22.52 12.42 16.95
CA GLN A 306 23.19 11.57 15.98
C GLN A 306 23.33 10.20 16.62
N LYS A 307 22.60 9.21 16.09
CA LYS A 307 23.05 7.85 15.82
C LYS A 307 21.93 7.12 15.08
#